data_f85ce032cb0f7506d5de6d7b6317f770
#
_entry.id   f85ce032cb0f7506d5de6d7b6317f770
#
_cell.length_a   1.000
_cell.length_b   1.000
_cell.length_c   1.000
_cell.angle_alpha   90.00
_cell.angle_beta   90.00
_cell.angle_gamma   90.00
#
_symmetry.space_group_name_H-M   'P 1'
#
loop_
_entity.id
_entity.type
_entity.pdbx_description
1 polymer ?
#
loop_
_entity_poly.entity_id
_entity_poly.type
_entity_poly.pdbx_seq_one_letter_code
_entity_poly.pdbx_strand_id
1 'polypeptide(L)'
;ALILVFLAAGLYVLVGKVYGEMNYEKIESVASSPMKEEGVTNILLIGNDSRENGEDGRSDAMILLSISNKTKKIYMTSLLRDMYVDIPGHKGNRLNAAYSYGGAELLMETIEQNFDIHISRYVLVNFEAFANLVDAVGGVDLELTSKEVEYVNGYLVEYNILLGRPEGTDYFEDTSGGMVHLNGPQALAYCRNRYIGTDFGRTERQRKVLAEVIHKLPQGMLTNPQELIDGLMPNLTTNLTQTECYRLSLMAPKAVTYDIIQNSIPLEGTYKDATIRKMAVLEVDFEANKKFLQENLYGDGDSTSTSEASAE
;
A
#
# COMPACT_ATOMS: atom_id res chain seq x y z
N ALA A 1 -5.45 28.85 24.66
CA ALA A 1 -5.43 27.48 25.21
C ALA A 1 -6.80 26.81 25.07
N LEU A 2 -7.90 27.41 25.56
CA LEU A 2 -9.23 26.77 25.56
C LEU A 2 -9.75 26.43 24.14
N ILE A 3 -9.58 27.35 23.16
CA ILE A 3 -9.97 27.16 21.76
C ILE A 3 -9.23 25.96 21.14
N LEU A 4 -7.93 25.80 21.41
CA LEU A 4 -7.16 24.67 20.91
C LEU A 4 -7.63 23.32 21.48
N VAL A 5 -8.09 23.34 22.77
CA VAL A 5 -8.65 22.11 23.37
C VAL A 5 -9.99 21.76 22.72
N PHE A 6 -10.84 22.74 22.43
CA PHE A 6 -12.12 22.50 21.72
C PHE A 6 -11.89 22.02 20.28
N LEU A 7 -10.92 22.58 19.56
CA LEU A 7 -10.56 22.14 18.22
C LEU A 7 -10.02 20.70 18.23
N ALA A 8 -9.15 20.37 19.18
CA ALA A 8 -8.61 19.02 19.33
C ALA A 8 -9.70 18.00 19.69
N ALA A 9 -10.62 18.38 20.59
CA ALA A 9 -11.78 17.54 20.95
C ALA A 9 -12.73 17.36 19.75
N GLY A 10 -13.00 18.43 19.00
CA GLY A 10 -13.82 18.36 17.79
C GLY A 10 -13.22 17.45 16.72
N LEU A 11 -11.91 17.54 16.50
CA LEU A 11 -11.20 16.65 15.58
C LEU A 11 -11.24 15.18 16.07
N TYR A 12 -11.09 14.93 17.36
CA TYR A 12 -11.19 13.58 17.92
C TYR A 12 -12.59 12.96 17.70
N VAL A 13 -13.65 13.73 17.86
CA VAL A 13 -15.03 13.28 17.60
C VAL A 13 -15.25 13.03 16.11
N LEU A 14 -14.70 13.88 15.23
CA LEU A 14 -14.78 13.69 13.79
C LEU A 14 -14.06 12.40 13.36
N VAL A 15 -12.82 12.21 13.84
CA VAL A 15 -12.07 10.99 13.61
C VAL A 15 -12.84 9.77 14.13
N GLY A 16 -13.51 9.88 15.29
CA GLY A 16 -14.33 8.81 15.86
C GLY A 16 -15.51 8.41 14.98
N LYS A 17 -16.16 9.39 14.33
CA LYS A 17 -17.23 9.09 13.36
C LYS A 17 -16.71 8.34 12.14
N VAL A 18 -15.63 8.82 11.53
CA VAL A 18 -14.98 8.18 10.38
C VAL A 18 -14.48 6.80 10.76
N TYR A 19 -13.85 6.66 11.92
CA TYR A 19 -13.36 5.40 12.45
C TYR A 19 -14.49 4.37 12.65
N GLY A 20 -15.67 4.80 13.06
CA GLY A 20 -16.83 3.92 13.26
C GLY A 20 -17.34 3.25 11.97
N GLU A 21 -16.99 3.78 10.80
CA GLU A 21 -17.33 3.17 9.50
C GLU A 21 -16.32 2.11 9.04
N MET A 22 -15.14 2.03 9.69
CA MET A 22 -14.11 1.04 9.35
C MET A 22 -14.34 -0.30 10.06
N ASN A 23 -13.84 -1.38 9.47
CA ASN A 23 -13.82 -2.69 10.11
C ASN A 23 -12.59 -2.79 11.02
N TYR A 24 -12.80 -2.66 12.32
CA TYR A 24 -11.73 -2.82 13.30
C TYR A 24 -11.54 -4.29 13.67
N GLU A 25 -10.32 -4.80 13.47
CA GLU A 25 -9.92 -6.15 13.85
C GLU A 25 -8.81 -6.08 14.91
N LYS A 26 -9.13 -6.49 16.15
CA LYS A 26 -8.15 -6.50 17.22
C LYS A 26 -7.20 -7.70 17.07
N ILE A 27 -5.91 -7.43 17.00
CA ILE A 27 -4.86 -8.44 17.06
C ILE A 27 -4.24 -8.41 18.44
N GLU A 28 -4.49 -9.45 19.25
CA GLU A 28 -4.09 -9.48 20.66
C GLU A 28 -2.56 -9.50 20.84
N SER A 29 -1.83 -10.20 19.97
CA SER A 29 -0.37 -10.33 20.04
C SER A 29 0.37 -8.99 19.91
N VAL A 30 -0.19 -8.04 19.15
CA VAL A 30 0.39 -6.71 18.92
C VAL A 30 -0.42 -5.57 19.52
N ALA A 31 -1.50 -5.86 20.25
CA ALA A 31 -2.40 -4.83 20.79
C ALA A 31 -1.69 -3.83 21.74
N SER A 32 -0.69 -4.30 22.50
CA SER A 32 0.13 -3.50 23.40
C SER A 32 1.42 -2.97 22.76
N SER A 33 1.75 -3.39 21.54
CA SER A 33 2.97 -2.98 20.85
C SER A 33 2.85 -1.53 20.38
N PRO A 34 3.90 -0.71 20.52
CA PRO A 34 3.87 0.67 20.05
C PRO A 34 3.76 0.71 18.52
N MET A 35 2.94 1.61 18.00
CA MET A 35 2.86 1.88 16.56
C MET A 35 4.15 2.49 16.01
N LYS A 36 4.94 3.12 16.88
CA LYS A 36 6.14 3.86 16.52
C LYS A 36 7.34 3.32 17.29
N GLU A 37 8.38 2.95 16.55
CA GLU A 37 9.67 2.53 17.08
C GLU A 37 10.79 3.39 16.51
N GLU A 38 11.74 3.81 17.33
CA GLU A 38 12.91 4.65 16.98
C GLU A 38 12.58 5.90 16.13
N GLY A 39 11.38 6.44 16.29
CA GLY A 39 10.95 7.62 15.52
C GLY A 39 10.25 7.32 14.19
N VAL A 40 10.15 6.05 13.81
CA VAL A 40 9.50 5.58 12.59
C VAL A 40 8.16 4.94 12.93
N THR A 41 7.13 5.25 12.14
CA THR A 41 5.82 4.61 12.21
C THR A 41 5.67 3.69 11.00
N ASN A 42 5.59 2.38 11.22
CA ASN A 42 5.40 1.37 10.19
C ASN A 42 3.95 0.91 10.14
N ILE A 43 3.34 0.96 8.95
CA ILE A 43 1.99 0.46 8.69
C ILE A 43 2.07 -0.44 7.46
N LEU A 44 1.62 -1.69 7.57
CA LEU A 44 1.57 -2.60 6.43
C LEU A 44 0.26 -2.37 5.66
N LEU A 45 0.36 -1.91 4.43
CA LEU A 45 -0.76 -1.82 3.51
C LEU A 45 -0.88 -3.15 2.76
N ILE A 46 -2.06 -3.78 2.85
CA ILE A 46 -2.34 -5.08 2.23
C ILE A 46 -3.46 -4.88 1.21
N GLY A 47 -3.16 -5.18 -0.05
CA GLY A 47 -4.17 -5.25 -1.11
C GLY A 47 -4.64 -6.70 -1.28
N ASN A 48 -5.93 -6.93 -1.10
CA ASN A 48 -6.55 -8.25 -1.26
C ASN A 48 -7.48 -8.26 -2.49
N ASP A 49 -7.51 -9.39 -3.20
CA ASP A 49 -8.40 -9.61 -4.33
C ASP A 49 -9.75 -10.23 -3.94
N SER A 50 -10.03 -10.40 -2.65
CA SER A 50 -11.33 -10.85 -2.17
C SER A 50 -12.42 -9.83 -2.49
N ARG A 51 -13.60 -10.32 -2.92
CA ARG A 51 -14.79 -9.51 -3.22
C ARG A 51 -15.66 -9.29 -2.00
N GLU A 52 -15.50 -10.09 -0.97
CA GLU A 52 -16.21 -9.99 0.30
C GLU A 52 -15.21 -9.94 1.46
N ASN A 53 -15.49 -9.13 2.46
CA ASN A 53 -14.70 -9.06 3.70
C ASN A 53 -14.75 -10.43 4.39
N GLY A 54 -13.61 -11.11 4.47
CA GLY A 54 -13.46 -12.39 5.20
C GLY A 54 -13.28 -13.64 4.34
N GLU A 55 -13.24 -13.54 3.00
CA GLU A 55 -12.82 -14.67 2.18
C GLU A 55 -11.30 -14.83 2.15
N ASP A 56 -10.83 -16.07 1.97
CA ASP A 56 -9.42 -16.50 1.88
C ASP A 56 -8.71 -15.92 0.63
N GLY A 57 -8.73 -14.60 0.45
CA GLY A 57 -8.00 -13.92 -0.60
C GLY A 57 -6.49 -14.00 -0.37
N ARG A 58 -5.71 -13.88 -1.44
CA ARG A 58 -4.26 -13.74 -1.34
C ARG A 58 -3.90 -12.27 -1.25
N SER A 59 -2.90 -11.94 -0.44
CA SER A 59 -2.28 -10.62 -0.47
C SER A 59 -1.47 -10.47 -1.75
N ASP A 60 -2.05 -9.85 -2.77
CA ASP A 60 -1.38 -9.63 -4.06
C ASP A 60 -0.54 -8.35 -4.08
N ALA A 61 -0.81 -7.42 -3.18
CA ALA A 61 -0.03 -6.22 -2.94
C ALA A 61 0.31 -6.10 -1.44
N MET A 62 1.56 -5.87 -1.13
CA MET A 62 2.06 -5.64 0.23
C MET A 62 3.03 -4.46 0.17
N ILE A 63 2.65 -3.34 0.78
CA ILE A 63 3.47 -2.13 0.82
C ILE A 63 3.68 -1.75 2.27
N LEU A 64 4.92 -1.73 2.72
CA LEU A 64 5.30 -1.15 4.00
C LEU A 64 5.37 0.36 3.86
N LEU A 65 4.45 1.06 4.51
CA LEU A 65 4.45 2.51 4.63
C LEU A 65 5.18 2.89 5.92
N SER A 66 6.35 3.51 5.79
CA SER A 66 7.18 3.92 6.92
C SER A 66 7.30 5.43 6.97
N ILE A 67 6.80 6.06 8.03
CA ILE A 67 6.82 7.51 8.20
C ILE A 67 7.90 7.86 9.23
N SER A 68 9.00 8.46 8.78
CA SER A 68 10.10 8.89 9.64
C SER A 68 10.02 10.38 9.94
N ASN A 69 9.78 10.71 11.21
CA ASN A 69 9.83 12.11 11.67
C ASN A 69 11.26 12.63 11.79
N LYS A 70 12.24 11.75 11.84
CA LYS A 70 13.67 12.09 11.95
C LYS A 70 14.20 12.56 10.60
N THR A 71 14.00 11.76 9.55
CA THR A 71 14.48 12.06 8.20
C THR A 71 13.52 12.93 7.41
N LYS A 72 12.27 13.13 7.88
CA LYS A 72 11.17 13.79 7.17
C LYS A 72 10.90 13.13 5.82
N LYS A 73 10.90 11.80 5.79
CA LYS A 73 10.63 10.99 4.61
C LYS A 73 9.49 10.02 4.89
N ILE A 74 8.75 9.71 3.83
CA ILE A 74 7.79 8.62 3.77
C ILE A 74 8.37 7.57 2.83
N TYR A 75 8.67 6.39 3.37
CA TYR A 75 9.13 5.28 2.54
C TYR A 75 7.94 4.39 2.18
N MET A 76 7.77 4.12 0.89
CA MET A 76 6.84 3.14 0.36
C MET A 76 7.65 1.97 -0.18
N THR A 77 7.73 0.90 0.59
CA THR A 77 8.52 -0.29 0.25
C THR A 77 7.59 -1.43 -0.14
N SER A 78 7.56 -1.79 -1.43
CA SER A 78 6.83 -2.98 -1.89
C SER A 78 7.57 -4.24 -1.48
N LEU A 79 6.85 -5.18 -0.87
CA LEU A 79 7.36 -6.52 -0.55
C LEU A 79 6.85 -7.50 -1.59
N LEU A 80 7.74 -8.09 -2.39
CA LEU A 80 7.35 -8.99 -3.46
C LEU A 80 6.77 -10.29 -2.89
N ARG A 81 5.59 -10.66 -3.38
CA ARG A 81 4.81 -11.80 -2.89
C ARG A 81 5.48 -13.16 -3.08
N ASP A 82 6.34 -13.28 -4.10
CA ASP A 82 6.98 -14.54 -4.49
C ASP A 82 8.33 -14.78 -3.78
N MET A 83 8.74 -13.91 -2.84
CA MET A 83 9.90 -14.15 -1.98
C MET A 83 9.70 -15.41 -1.16
N TYR A 84 10.68 -16.32 -1.17
CA TYR A 84 10.67 -17.50 -0.31
C TYR A 84 11.14 -17.12 1.09
N VAL A 85 10.25 -17.22 2.07
CA VAL A 85 10.44 -16.77 3.45
C VAL A 85 10.18 -17.89 4.44
N ASP A 86 10.74 -17.77 5.63
CA ASP A 86 10.38 -18.60 6.77
C ASP A 86 9.10 -18.04 7.42
N ILE A 87 8.06 -18.88 7.53
CA ILE A 87 6.77 -18.51 8.08
C ILE A 87 6.62 -19.13 9.48
N PRO A 88 6.41 -18.33 10.54
CA PRO A 88 6.25 -18.83 11.91
C PRO A 88 5.20 -19.96 12.01
N GLY A 89 5.56 -21.06 12.64
CA GLY A 89 4.67 -22.23 12.79
C GLY A 89 4.41 -23.04 11.51
N HIS A 90 4.94 -22.63 10.38
CA HIS A 90 4.75 -23.28 9.07
C HIS A 90 6.09 -23.61 8.40
N LYS A 91 6.01 -24.39 7.34
CA LYS A 91 7.18 -24.60 6.45
C LYS A 91 7.35 -23.35 5.61
N GLY A 92 8.60 -22.98 5.28
CA GLY A 92 8.91 -21.89 4.38
C GLY A 92 8.11 -21.95 3.08
N ASN A 93 7.63 -20.80 2.61
CA ASN A 93 6.77 -20.64 1.45
C ASN A 93 6.94 -19.22 0.85
N ARG A 94 6.17 -18.89 -0.17
CA ARG A 94 6.07 -17.51 -0.66
C ARG A 94 5.50 -16.60 0.42
N LEU A 95 5.93 -15.36 0.46
CA LEU A 95 5.49 -14.38 1.46
C LEU A 95 3.96 -14.25 1.52
N ASN A 96 3.29 -14.21 0.36
CA ASN A 96 1.82 -14.09 0.33
C ASN A 96 1.06 -15.27 0.91
N ALA A 97 1.71 -16.43 1.07
CA ALA A 97 1.12 -17.59 1.73
C ALA A 97 0.92 -17.37 3.23
N ALA A 98 1.76 -16.53 3.87
CA ALA A 98 1.59 -16.18 5.28
C ALA A 98 0.21 -15.56 5.54
N TYR A 99 -0.24 -14.68 4.66
CA TYR A 99 -1.59 -14.10 4.75
C TYR A 99 -2.70 -15.16 4.64
N SER A 100 -2.57 -16.10 3.71
CA SER A 100 -3.55 -17.19 3.54
C SER A 100 -3.56 -18.18 4.71
N TYR A 101 -2.47 -18.28 5.48
CA TYR A 101 -2.36 -19.19 6.63
C TYR A 101 -2.85 -18.59 7.94
N GLY A 102 -2.67 -17.29 8.15
CA GLY A 102 -2.99 -16.65 9.42
C GLY A 102 -3.28 -15.14 9.32
N GLY A 103 -3.78 -14.69 8.16
CA GLY A 103 -4.22 -13.31 7.97
C GLY A 103 -3.11 -12.27 8.10
N ALA A 104 -3.50 -11.06 8.45
CA ALA A 104 -2.58 -9.94 8.61
C ALA A 104 -1.59 -10.16 9.77
N GLU A 105 -2.01 -10.84 10.84
CA GLU A 105 -1.16 -11.12 12.00
C GLU A 105 0.06 -11.94 11.61
N LEU A 106 -0.15 -13.12 10.99
CA LEU A 106 0.95 -13.99 10.59
C LEU A 106 1.80 -13.36 9.47
N LEU A 107 1.19 -12.56 8.60
CA LEU A 107 1.96 -11.84 7.59
C LEU A 107 2.90 -10.80 8.22
N MET A 108 2.44 -9.99 9.18
CA MET A 108 3.29 -9.04 9.90
C MET A 108 4.41 -9.75 10.65
N GLU A 109 4.10 -10.81 11.41
CA GLU A 109 5.10 -11.62 12.13
C GLU A 109 6.14 -12.23 11.17
N THR A 110 5.69 -12.72 10.00
CA THR A 110 6.59 -13.24 8.96
C THR A 110 7.54 -12.18 8.44
N ILE A 111 7.03 -10.97 8.18
CA ILE A 111 7.87 -9.86 7.69
C ILE A 111 8.85 -9.42 8.77
N GLU A 112 8.40 -9.24 10.02
CA GLU A 112 9.28 -8.90 11.15
C GLU A 112 10.42 -9.90 11.30
N GLN A 113 10.11 -11.21 11.33
CA GLN A 113 11.11 -12.26 11.50
C GLN A 113 12.15 -12.29 10.38
N ASN A 114 11.74 -12.10 9.12
CA ASN A 114 12.64 -12.23 7.98
C ASN A 114 13.44 -10.94 7.70
N PHE A 115 12.91 -9.76 8.07
CA PHE A 115 13.50 -8.46 7.70
C PHE A 115 13.98 -7.62 8.90
N ASP A 116 13.76 -8.08 10.12
CA ASP A 116 14.19 -7.39 11.36
C ASP A 116 13.69 -5.94 11.43
N ILE A 117 12.39 -5.77 11.17
CA ILE A 117 11.68 -4.48 11.25
C ILE A 117 10.42 -4.64 12.09
N HIS A 118 10.07 -3.64 12.88
CA HIS A 118 8.85 -3.69 13.71
C HIS A 118 7.62 -3.22 12.95
N ILE A 119 6.57 -4.08 12.89
CA ILE A 119 5.28 -3.78 12.27
C ILE A 119 4.16 -4.24 13.20
N SER A 120 3.43 -3.34 13.79
CA SER A 120 2.31 -3.67 14.70
C SER A 120 0.94 -3.22 14.18
N ARG A 121 0.89 -2.56 13.03
CA ARG A 121 -0.34 -2.03 12.44
C ARG A 121 -0.44 -2.33 10.96
N TYR A 122 -1.66 -2.60 10.52
CA TYR A 122 -1.96 -2.82 9.11
C TYR A 122 -3.22 -2.10 8.65
N VAL A 123 -3.35 -1.93 7.36
CA VAL A 123 -4.57 -1.52 6.67
C VAL A 123 -4.77 -2.45 5.49
N LEU A 124 -5.89 -3.14 5.49
CA LEU A 124 -6.33 -4.01 4.41
C LEU A 124 -7.34 -3.27 3.54
N VAL A 125 -7.10 -3.28 2.24
CA VAL A 125 -7.92 -2.60 1.22
C VAL A 125 -8.30 -3.61 0.15
N ASN A 126 -9.58 -3.73 -0.18
CA ASN A 126 -10.02 -4.48 -1.34
C ASN A 126 -9.98 -3.62 -2.60
N PHE A 127 -10.25 -4.22 -3.75
CA PHE A 127 -10.21 -3.52 -5.04
C PHE A 127 -11.24 -2.42 -5.18
N GLU A 128 -12.44 -2.60 -4.62
CA GLU A 128 -13.49 -1.60 -4.65
C GLU A 128 -13.10 -0.37 -3.84
N ALA A 129 -12.61 -0.58 -2.61
CA ALA A 129 -12.11 0.51 -1.77
C ALA A 129 -10.96 1.28 -2.44
N PHE A 130 -10.05 0.57 -3.13
CA PHE A 130 -8.97 1.21 -3.84
C PHE A 130 -9.48 2.11 -4.99
N ALA A 131 -10.40 1.60 -5.81
CA ALA A 131 -10.99 2.39 -6.89
C ALA A 131 -11.76 3.61 -6.34
N ASN A 132 -12.58 3.41 -5.30
CA ASN A 132 -13.32 4.48 -4.65
C ASN A 132 -12.39 5.54 -4.03
N LEU A 133 -11.25 5.14 -3.45
CA LEU A 133 -10.26 6.07 -2.94
C LEU A 133 -9.69 6.96 -4.04
N VAL A 134 -9.34 6.36 -5.20
CA VAL A 134 -8.84 7.13 -6.34
C VAL A 134 -9.89 8.11 -6.86
N ASP A 135 -11.16 7.69 -6.98
CA ASP A 135 -12.24 8.57 -7.41
C ASP A 135 -12.48 9.71 -6.40
N ALA A 136 -12.47 9.40 -5.11
CA ALA A 136 -12.71 10.39 -4.05
C ALA A 136 -11.63 11.48 -3.94
N VAL A 137 -10.38 11.19 -4.36
CA VAL A 137 -9.33 12.22 -4.47
C VAL A 137 -9.37 12.97 -5.81
N GLY A 138 -10.35 12.67 -6.68
CA GLY A 138 -10.53 13.29 -7.98
C GLY A 138 -9.64 12.66 -9.08
N GLY A 139 -9.35 11.36 -8.98
CA GLY A 139 -8.49 10.64 -9.93
C GLY A 139 -7.00 10.93 -9.75
N VAL A 140 -6.16 10.26 -10.53
CA VAL A 140 -4.69 10.42 -10.51
C VAL A 140 -4.15 10.70 -11.91
N ASP A 141 -3.11 11.53 -11.99
CA ASP A 141 -2.47 11.91 -13.26
C ASP A 141 -1.12 11.19 -13.37
N LEU A 142 -0.97 10.31 -14.36
CA LEU A 142 0.22 9.48 -14.54
C LEU A 142 0.66 9.48 -16.01
N GLU A 143 1.97 9.38 -16.22
CA GLU A 143 2.53 9.12 -17.54
C GLU A 143 2.45 7.63 -17.85
N LEU A 144 1.69 7.27 -18.90
CA LEU A 144 1.48 5.91 -19.37
C LEU A 144 2.02 5.75 -20.79
N THR A 145 2.55 4.59 -21.08
CA THR A 145 2.83 4.16 -22.44
C THR A 145 1.53 3.79 -23.17
N SER A 146 1.53 3.85 -24.52
CA SER A 146 0.40 3.38 -25.35
C SER A 146 -0.04 1.96 -24.97
N LYS A 147 0.92 1.04 -24.76
CA LYS A 147 0.62 -0.34 -24.36
C LYS A 147 -0.09 -0.44 -22.99
N GLU A 148 0.26 0.44 -22.06
CA GLU A 148 -0.39 0.46 -20.74
C GLU A 148 -1.83 0.96 -20.86
N VAL A 149 -2.07 1.99 -21.69
CA VAL A 149 -3.42 2.50 -21.95
C VAL A 149 -4.29 1.44 -22.64
N GLU A 150 -3.77 0.75 -23.67
CA GLU A 150 -4.46 -0.37 -24.33
C GLU A 150 -4.77 -1.49 -23.36
N TYR A 151 -3.85 -1.80 -22.44
CA TYR A 151 -4.07 -2.82 -21.41
C TYR A 151 -5.19 -2.40 -20.43
N VAL A 152 -5.22 -1.13 -20.02
CA VAL A 152 -6.28 -0.62 -19.14
C VAL A 152 -7.63 -0.81 -19.82
N ASN A 153 -7.77 -0.45 -21.09
CA ASN A 153 -9.01 -0.68 -21.84
C ASN A 153 -9.36 -2.18 -21.91
N GLY A 154 -8.39 -3.04 -22.20
CA GLY A 154 -8.58 -4.48 -22.24
C GLY A 154 -9.07 -5.07 -20.90
N TYR A 155 -8.50 -4.62 -19.78
CA TYR A 155 -8.95 -5.02 -18.45
C TYR A 155 -10.39 -4.55 -18.16
N LEU A 156 -10.74 -3.32 -18.56
CA LEU A 156 -12.04 -2.74 -18.33
C LEU A 156 -13.16 -3.47 -19.10
N VAL A 157 -12.84 -4.20 -20.20
CA VAL A 157 -13.82 -5.09 -20.86
C VAL A 157 -14.36 -6.13 -19.88
N GLU A 158 -13.45 -6.89 -19.26
CA GLU A 158 -13.82 -7.95 -18.29
C GLU A 158 -14.46 -7.35 -17.03
N TYR A 159 -13.91 -6.24 -16.56
CA TYR A 159 -14.40 -5.54 -15.37
C TYR A 159 -15.83 -5.04 -15.54
N ASN A 160 -16.15 -4.45 -16.69
CA ASN A 160 -17.51 -3.97 -17.00
C ASN A 160 -18.50 -5.12 -17.13
N ILE A 161 -18.12 -6.23 -17.81
CA ILE A 161 -18.97 -7.44 -17.90
C ILE A 161 -19.26 -7.98 -16.50
N LEU A 162 -18.25 -8.07 -15.66
CA LEU A 162 -18.36 -8.61 -14.30
C LEU A 162 -19.33 -7.81 -13.42
N LEU A 163 -19.29 -6.47 -13.55
CA LEU A 163 -20.13 -5.55 -12.77
C LEU A 163 -21.45 -5.19 -13.46
N GLY A 164 -21.76 -5.80 -14.62
CA GLY A 164 -22.96 -5.48 -15.39
C GLY A 164 -23.02 -4.05 -15.91
N ARG A 165 -21.86 -3.41 -16.10
CA ARG A 165 -21.75 -2.04 -16.62
C ARG A 165 -21.81 -2.05 -18.16
N PRO A 166 -22.26 -0.96 -18.79
CA PRO A 166 -22.26 -0.86 -20.26
C PRO A 166 -20.85 -1.06 -20.85
N GLU A 167 -20.80 -1.67 -22.04
CA GLU A 167 -19.56 -1.76 -22.81
C GLU A 167 -18.99 -0.36 -23.08
N GLY A 168 -17.66 -0.22 -23.02
CA GLY A 168 -16.99 1.06 -23.24
C GLY A 168 -16.95 1.98 -22.02
N THR A 169 -17.58 1.60 -20.89
CA THR A 169 -17.52 2.42 -19.68
C THR A 169 -16.07 2.58 -19.22
N ASP A 170 -15.66 3.83 -19.02
CA ASP A 170 -14.31 4.23 -18.57
C ASP A 170 -13.17 3.92 -19.56
N TYR A 171 -13.46 3.58 -20.82
CA TYR A 171 -12.40 3.37 -21.79
C TYR A 171 -11.72 4.69 -22.19
N PHE A 172 -10.41 4.65 -22.41
CA PHE A 172 -9.70 5.70 -23.07
C PHE A 172 -10.03 5.68 -24.58
N GLU A 173 -10.44 6.80 -25.14
CA GLU A 173 -10.64 6.99 -26.59
C GLU A 173 -9.30 7.13 -27.30
N ASP A 174 -8.37 7.91 -26.71
CA ASP A 174 -7.00 8.06 -27.18
C ASP A 174 -6.06 7.09 -26.44
N THR A 175 -5.45 6.17 -27.18
CA THR A 175 -4.53 5.16 -26.66
C THR A 175 -3.06 5.48 -26.97
N SER A 176 -2.74 6.70 -27.40
CA SER A 176 -1.36 7.09 -27.76
C SER A 176 -0.41 7.11 -26.54
N GLY A 177 -0.96 7.19 -25.33
CA GLY A 177 -0.20 7.33 -24.10
C GLY A 177 0.18 8.80 -23.80
N GLY A 178 1.15 8.99 -22.91
CA GLY A 178 1.53 10.30 -22.38
C GLY A 178 0.94 10.55 -20.99
N MET A 179 0.78 11.80 -20.59
CA MET A 179 0.15 12.15 -19.33
C MET A 179 -1.36 11.92 -19.43
N VAL A 180 -1.90 10.97 -18.68
CA VAL A 180 -3.31 10.62 -18.67
C VAL A 180 -3.90 10.74 -17.28
N HIS A 181 -5.16 11.15 -17.23
CA HIS A 181 -5.95 11.16 -16.01
C HIS A 181 -6.68 9.84 -15.88
N LEU A 182 -6.49 9.15 -14.74
CA LEU A 182 -7.12 7.87 -14.43
C LEU A 182 -8.17 8.05 -13.33
N ASN A 183 -9.36 7.56 -13.57
CA ASN A 183 -10.37 7.34 -12.52
C ASN A 183 -10.07 6.04 -11.75
N GLY A 184 -10.90 5.71 -10.76
CA GLY A 184 -10.71 4.53 -9.90
C GLY A 184 -10.61 3.21 -10.67
N PRO A 185 -11.58 2.83 -11.52
CA PRO A 185 -11.50 1.62 -12.34
C PRO A 185 -10.27 1.57 -13.27
N GLN A 186 -9.89 2.68 -13.88
CA GLN A 186 -8.70 2.79 -14.74
C GLN A 186 -7.40 2.62 -13.93
N ALA A 187 -7.29 3.27 -12.76
CA ALA A 187 -6.15 3.13 -11.88
C ALA A 187 -6.03 1.70 -11.32
N LEU A 188 -7.15 1.05 -10.99
CA LEU A 188 -7.18 -0.35 -10.60
C LEU A 188 -6.67 -1.25 -11.74
N ALA A 189 -7.15 -1.04 -12.96
CA ALA A 189 -6.69 -1.77 -14.15
C ALA A 189 -5.19 -1.62 -14.36
N TYR A 190 -4.67 -0.39 -14.24
CA TYR A 190 -3.24 -0.09 -14.35
C TYR A 190 -2.40 -0.83 -13.28
N CYS A 191 -2.85 -0.83 -12.05
CA CYS A 191 -2.18 -1.54 -10.93
C CYS A 191 -2.22 -3.07 -11.08
N ARG A 192 -3.20 -3.63 -11.78
CA ARG A 192 -3.36 -5.07 -11.98
C ARG A 192 -2.61 -5.62 -13.19
N ASN A 193 -2.00 -4.77 -13.99
CA ASN A 193 -1.29 -5.18 -15.19
C ASN A 193 -0.16 -6.17 -14.86
N ARG A 194 -0.30 -7.40 -15.39
CA ARG A 194 0.69 -8.50 -15.26
C ARG A 194 1.34 -8.87 -16.60
N TYR A 195 0.91 -8.25 -17.69
CA TYR A 195 1.36 -8.59 -19.04
C TYR A 195 2.44 -7.66 -19.57
N ILE A 196 2.63 -6.51 -18.93
CA ILE A 196 3.67 -5.55 -19.28
C ILE A 196 4.71 -5.51 -18.17
N GLY A 197 5.92 -5.98 -18.47
CA GLY A 197 7.02 -6.04 -17.53
C GLY A 197 6.96 -7.21 -16.56
N THR A 198 7.65 -7.06 -15.45
CA THR A 198 7.79 -8.06 -14.38
C THR A 198 6.86 -7.76 -13.20
N ASP A 199 6.88 -8.62 -12.17
CA ASP A 199 6.21 -8.37 -10.90
C ASP A 199 6.73 -7.09 -10.19
N PHE A 200 8.00 -6.75 -10.38
CA PHE A 200 8.58 -5.47 -9.95
C PHE A 200 7.90 -4.28 -10.63
N GLY A 201 7.71 -4.32 -11.95
CA GLY A 201 6.98 -3.28 -12.68
C GLY A 201 5.53 -3.14 -12.22
N ARG A 202 4.86 -4.25 -11.86
CA ARG A 202 3.52 -4.18 -11.26
C ARG A 202 3.53 -3.45 -9.91
N THR A 203 4.44 -3.80 -9.02
CA THR A 203 4.54 -3.14 -7.71
C THR A 203 4.96 -1.67 -7.82
N GLU A 204 5.76 -1.32 -8.83
CA GLU A 204 6.09 0.07 -9.16
C GLU A 204 4.83 0.86 -9.57
N ARG A 205 3.99 0.32 -10.47
CA ARG A 205 2.71 0.95 -10.84
C ARG A 205 1.80 1.18 -9.63
N GLN A 206 1.70 0.21 -8.73
CA GLN A 206 0.94 0.35 -7.48
C GLN A 206 1.47 1.50 -6.61
N ARG A 207 2.80 1.62 -6.47
CA ARG A 207 3.39 2.74 -5.71
C ARG A 207 3.18 4.09 -6.39
N LYS A 208 3.28 4.17 -7.73
CA LYS A 208 3.00 5.40 -8.47
C LYS A 208 1.59 5.92 -8.21
N VAL A 209 0.59 5.06 -8.34
CA VAL A 209 -0.81 5.43 -8.02
C VAL A 209 -0.94 5.84 -6.57
N LEU A 210 -0.39 5.07 -5.62
CA LEU A 210 -0.49 5.39 -4.19
C LEU A 210 0.20 6.73 -3.85
N ALA A 211 1.33 7.05 -4.48
CA ALA A 211 2.01 8.32 -4.28
C ALA A 211 1.14 9.50 -4.72
N GLU A 212 0.51 9.41 -5.89
CA GLU A 212 -0.41 10.43 -6.38
C GLU A 212 -1.63 10.58 -5.49
N VAL A 213 -2.20 9.45 -5.01
CA VAL A 213 -3.28 9.48 -4.04
C VAL A 213 -2.86 10.21 -2.76
N ILE A 214 -1.68 9.91 -2.20
CA ILE A 214 -1.16 10.59 -1.01
C ILE A 214 -1.01 12.10 -1.25
N HIS A 215 -0.52 12.51 -2.41
CA HIS A 215 -0.40 13.93 -2.76
C HIS A 215 -1.76 14.63 -2.88
N LYS A 216 -2.76 13.97 -3.47
CA LYS A 216 -4.11 14.53 -3.68
C LYS A 216 -5.02 14.40 -2.47
N LEU A 217 -4.70 13.52 -1.52
CA LEU A 217 -5.55 13.23 -0.35
C LEU A 217 -5.96 14.47 0.46
N PRO A 218 -5.05 15.44 0.76
CA PRO A 218 -5.45 16.64 1.50
C PRO A 218 -6.51 17.48 0.77
N GLN A 219 -6.42 17.56 -0.55
CA GLN A 219 -7.42 18.25 -1.37
C GLN A 219 -8.72 17.47 -1.42
N GLY A 220 -8.68 16.15 -1.64
CA GLY A 220 -9.86 15.27 -1.62
C GLY A 220 -10.62 15.35 -0.30
N MET A 221 -9.92 15.39 0.84
CA MET A 221 -10.52 15.57 2.16
C MET A 221 -11.26 16.91 2.31
N LEU A 222 -10.88 17.95 1.55
CA LEU A 222 -11.53 19.25 1.59
C LEU A 222 -12.69 19.34 0.58
N THR A 223 -12.56 18.71 -0.59
CA THR A 223 -13.54 18.82 -1.68
C THR A 223 -14.61 17.74 -1.61
N ASN A 224 -14.23 16.50 -1.30
CA ASN A 224 -15.12 15.33 -1.34
C ASN A 224 -15.03 14.47 -0.06
N PRO A 225 -15.15 15.06 1.16
CA PRO A 225 -14.96 14.29 2.40
C PRO A 225 -15.96 13.16 2.55
N GLN A 226 -17.18 13.34 2.06
CA GLN A 226 -18.23 12.32 2.18
C GLN A 226 -17.96 11.12 1.28
N GLU A 227 -17.48 11.34 0.06
CA GLU A 227 -17.09 10.25 -0.86
C GLU A 227 -15.93 9.43 -0.32
N LEU A 228 -14.94 10.09 0.33
CA LEU A 228 -13.86 9.40 1.03
C LEU A 228 -14.37 8.54 2.19
N ILE A 229 -15.32 9.05 2.97
CA ILE A 229 -15.87 8.30 4.10
C ILE A 229 -16.71 7.13 3.59
N ASP A 230 -17.69 7.38 2.74
CA ASP A 230 -18.68 6.37 2.32
C ASP A 230 -18.08 5.33 1.35
N GLY A 231 -17.15 5.74 0.50
CA GLY A 231 -16.55 4.86 -0.52
C GLY A 231 -15.38 4.03 -0.02
N LEU A 232 -14.59 4.57 0.92
CA LEU A 232 -13.37 3.93 1.40
C LEU A 232 -13.56 3.23 2.74
N MET A 233 -14.12 3.90 3.75
CA MET A 233 -14.09 3.44 5.13
C MET A 233 -14.77 2.08 5.36
N PRO A 234 -15.97 1.77 4.81
CA PRO A 234 -16.62 0.49 5.02
C PRO A 234 -15.85 -0.71 4.46
N ASN A 235 -14.95 -0.45 3.50
CA ASN A 235 -14.13 -1.45 2.83
C ASN A 235 -12.68 -1.50 3.35
N LEU A 236 -12.39 -0.75 4.41
CA LEU A 236 -11.12 -0.80 5.14
C LEU A 236 -11.22 -1.73 6.34
N THR A 237 -10.25 -2.64 6.47
CA THR A 237 -10.05 -3.41 7.70
C THR A 237 -8.70 -3.05 8.30
N THR A 238 -8.65 -2.81 9.61
CA THR A 238 -7.44 -2.37 10.30
C THR A 238 -7.43 -2.74 11.77
N ASN A 239 -6.25 -2.88 12.35
CA ASN A 239 -6.06 -2.95 13.80
C ASN A 239 -5.60 -1.61 14.42
N LEU A 240 -5.62 -0.51 13.64
CA LEU A 240 -5.39 0.83 14.17
C LEU A 240 -6.54 1.21 15.12
N THR A 241 -6.22 1.68 16.30
CA THR A 241 -7.21 2.20 17.24
C THR A 241 -7.65 3.62 16.86
N GLN A 242 -8.83 4.05 17.31
CA GLN A 242 -9.30 5.43 17.12
C GLN A 242 -8.27 6.48 17.57
N THR A 243 -7.59 6.23 18.69
CA THR A 243 -6.56 7.13 19.23
C THR A 243 -5.34 7.20 18.29
N GLU A 244 -4.96 6.09 17.65
CA GLU A 244 -3.87 6.06 16.69
C GLU A 244 -4.26 6.76 15.38
N CYS A 245 -5.47 6.55 14.88
CA CYS A 245 -6.01 7.28 13.74
C CYS A 245 -6.03 8.81 14.02
N TYR A 246 -6.43 9.21 15.21
CA TYR A 246 -6.37 10.60 15.63
C TYR A 246 -4.93 11.16 15.67
N ARG A 247 -3.97 10.39 16.20
CA ARG A 247 -2.55 10.80 16.18
C ARG A 247 -2.00 10.93 14.75
N LEU A 248 -2.36 10.00 13.86
CA LEU A 248 -1.99 10.07 12.45
C LEU A 248 -2.61 11.31 11.77
N SER A 249 -3.88 11.64 12.06
CA SER A 249 -4.53 12.84 11.53
C SER A 249 -3.85 14.14 11.97
N LEU A 250 -3.32 14.17 13.19
CA LEU A 250 -2.51 15.31 13.68
C LEU A 250 -1.14 15.40 13.00
N MET A 251 -0.58 14.27 12.55
CA MET A 251 0.68 14.24 11.83
C MET A 251 0.52 14.57 10.34
N ALA A 252 -0.64 14.30 9.75
CA ALA A 252 -0.88 14.40 8.32
C ALA A 252 -0.48 15.77 7.71
N PRO A 253 -0.84 16.94 8.29
CA PRO A 253 -0.44 18.24 7.74
C PRO A 253 1.06 18.45 7.63
N LYS A 254 1.84 17.75 8.45
CA LYS A 254 3.30 17.78 8.41
C LYS A 254 3.85 16.71 7.47
N ALA A 255 3.26 15.52 7.49
CA ALA A 255 3.68 14.39 6.68
C ALA A 255 3.52 14.65 5.17
N VAL A 256 2.54 15.44 4.73
CA VAL A 256 2.38 15.82 3.32
C VAL A 256 3.52 16.68 2.77
N THR A 257 4.38 17.23 3.64
CA THR A 257 5.59 17.96 3.23
C THR A 257 6.83 17.08 3.19
N TYR A 258 6.71 15.78 3.49
CA TYR A 258 7.82 14.85 3.47
C TYR A 258 8.09 14.32 2.07
N ASP A 259 9.36 14.05 1.78
CA ASP A 259 9.73 13.39 0.53
C ASP A 259 9.24 11.95 0.52
N ILE A 260 8.64 11.52 -0.58
CA ILE A 260 8.20 10.14 -0.78
C ILE A 260 9.32 9.35 -1.47
N ILE A 261 9.85 8.35 -0.78
CA ILE A 261 10.88 7.44 -1.30
C ILE A 261 10.24 6.09 -1.62
N GLN A 262 10.44 5.62 -2.84
CA GLN A 262 9.84 4.37 -3.32
C GLN A 262 10.89 3.28 -3.49
N ASN A 263 10.65 2.12 -2.89
CA ASN A 263 11.56 0.97 -2.91
C ASN A 263 10.80 -0.34 -3.16
N SER A 264 11.54 -1.38 -3.54
CA SER A 264 11.06 -2.76 -3.59
C SER A 264 12.01 -3.68 -2.85
N ILE A 265 11.48 -4.63 -2.11
CA ILE A 265 12.22 -5.74 -1.53
C ILE A 265 11.72 -7.03 -2.23
N PRO A 266 12.66 -7.86 -2.74
CA PRO A 266 14.12 -7.76 -2.65
C PRO A 266 14.69 -6.67 -3.57
N LEU A 267 15.84 -6.11 -3.17
CA LEU A 267 16.60 -5.18 -3.99
C LEU A 267 17.16 -5.86 -5.23
N GLU A 268 17.36 -5.12 -6.29
CA GLU A 268 18.04 -5.63 -7.50
C GLU A 268 19.43 -6.18 -7.15
N GLY A 269 19.74 -7.36 -7.68
CA GLY A 269 21.00 -8.07 -7.40
C GLY A 269 21.06 -8.81 -6.05
N THR A 270 20.02 -8.73 -5.21
CA THR A 270 19.96 -9.43 -3.91
C THR A 270 19.00 -10.62 -3.92
N TYR A 271 18.62 -11.11 -5.08
CA TYR A 271 17.77 -12.28 -5.24
C TYR A 271 18.12 -13.05 -6.51
N LYS A 272 17.65 -14.27 -6.57
CA LYS A 272 17.70 -15.12 -7.79
C LYS A 272 16.40 -15.89 -7.93
N ASP A 273 16.01 -16.17 -9.17
CA ASP A 273 14.91 -17.09 -9.46
C ASP A 273 15.29 -18.51 -9.05
N ALA A 274 14.40 -19.16 -8.34
CA ALA A 274 14.60 -20.53 -7.85
C ALA A 274 13.31 -21.35 -7.95
N THR A 275 13.44 -22.66 -7.94
CA THR A 275 12.32 -23.58 -7.81
C THR A 275 12.47 -24.37 -6.51
N ILE A 276 11.67 -24.05 -5.52
CA ILE A 276 11.66 -24.70 -4.21
C ILE A 276 10.32 -25.44 -4.05
N ARG A 277 10.36 -26.76 -3.79
CA ARG A 277 9.15 -27.60 -3.66
C ARG A 277 8.18 -27.46 -4.83
N LYS A 278 8.70 -27.41 -6.06
CA LYS A 278 7.93 -27.21 -7.31
C LYS A 278 7.25 -25.83 -7.43
N MET A 279 7.57 -24.87 -6.58
CA MET A 279 7.12 -23.49 -6.68
C MET A 279 8.21 -22.61 -7.27
N ALA A 280 7.89 -21.80 -8.27
CA ALA A 280 8.75 -20.72 -8.72
C ALA A 280 8.74 -19.63 -7.61
N VAL A 281 9.92 -19.24 -7.13
CA VAL A 281 10.10 -18.31 -6.00
C VAL A 281 11.32 -17.43 -6.24
N LEU A 282 11.41 -16.33 -5.49
CA LEU A 282 12.61 -15.52 -5.36
C LEU A 282 13.36 -15.98 -4.10
N GLU A 283 14.57 -16.50 -4.27
CA GLU A 283 15.49 -16.78 -3.17
C GLU A 283 16.27 -15.51 -2.86
N VAL A 284 16.10 -14.98 -1.64
CA VAL A 284 16.49 -13.62 -1.25
C VAL A 284 17.72 -13.63 -0.36
N ASP A 285 18.64 -12.69 -0.59
CA ASP A 285 19.68 -12.34 0.37
C ASP A 285 19.07 -11.43 1.45
N PHE A 286 18.64 -12.04 2.56
CA PHE A 286 17.99 -11.33 3.65
C PHE A 286 18.92 -10.33 4.33
N GLU A 287 20.22 -10.63 4.46
CA GLU A 287 21.15 -9.74 5.17
C GLU A 287 21.34 -8.40 4.42
N ALA A 288 21.46 -8.46 3.08
CA ALA A 288 21.54 -7.26 2.27
C ALA A 288 20.26 -6.41 2.37
N ASN A 289 19.10 -7.07 2.35
CA ASN A 289 17.81 -6.38 2.41
C ASN A 289 17.49 -5.83 3.82
N LYS A 290 17.84 -6.55 4.89
CA LYS A 290 17.76 -6.04 6.28
C LYS A 290 18.61 -4.80 6.46
N LYS A 291 19.87 -4.87 6.04
CA LYS A 291 20.79 -3.74 6.13
C LYS A 291 20.24 -2.50 5.43
N PHE A 292 19.71 -2.66 4.21
CA PHE A 292 19.07 -1.56 3.47
C PHE A 292 17.90 -0.95 4.24
N LEU A 293 17.00 -1.78 4.78
CA LEU A 293 15.84 -1.31 5.55
C LEU A 293 16.27 -0.58 6.80
N GLN A 294 17.22 -1.12 7.58
CA GLN A 294 17.74 -0.50 8.79
C GLN A 294 18.38 0.86 8.51
N GLU A 295 19.26 0.94 7.50
CA GLU A 295 19.92 2.20 7.12
C GLU A 295 18.94 3.27 6.63
N ASN A 296 17.93 2.89 5.83
CA ASN A 296 16.98 3.85 5.29
C ASN A 296 15.90 4.27 6.28
N LEU A 297 15.36 3.34 7.07
CA LEU A 297 14.25 3.64 7.99
C LEU A 297 14.74 4.27 9.30
N TYR A 298 15.84 3.76 9.86
CA TYR A 298 16.32 4.10 11.21
C TYR A 298 17.63 4.86 11.22
N GLY A 299 18.37 4.86 10.10
CA GLY A 299 19.64 5.58 9.97
C GLY A 299 19.53 7.11 10.11
N ASP A 300 20.67 7.78 10.23
CA ASP A 300 20.73 9.23 10.45
C ASP A 300 20.44 10.10 9.21
N GLY A 301 19.99 9.50 8.12
CA GLY A 301 19.50 10.23 6.93
C GLY A 301 20.59 10.68 5.94
N ASP A 302 21.85 10.34 6.16
CA ASP A 302 22.98 10.82 5.35
C ASP A 302 23.49 9.82 4.29
N SER A 303 22.77 8.70 4.08
CA SER A 303 23.11 7.78 2.99
C SER A 303 22.37 8.16 1.69
N THR A 304 22.93 9.12 0.97
CA THR A 304 22.64 9.33 -0.47
C THR A 304 23.23 8.16 -1.26
N SER A 305 22.52 7.06 -1.36
CA SER A 305 22.78 6.08 -2.43
C SER A 305 21.93 6.46 -3.64
N THR A 306 22.48 7.31 -4.47
CA THR A 306 22.09 7.50 -5.85
C THR A 306 22.21 6.17 -6.59
N SER A 307 21.10 5.54 -6.90
CA SER A 307 21.02 4.66 -8.07
C SER A 307 20.43 5.49 -9.21
N GLU A 308 21.24 6.33 -9.83
CA GLU A 308 21.03 6.73 -11.20
C GLU A 308 21.24 5.47 -12.06
N ALA A 309 20.14 4.79 -12.40
CA ALA A 309 20.17 3.86 -13.49
C ALA A 309 20.25 4.68 -14.77
N SER A 310 21.47 4.75 -15.32
CA SER A 310 21.75 5.26 -16.65
C SER A 310 20.86 4.56 -17.68
N ALA A 311 20.08 5.38 -18.39
CA ALA A 311 19.49 5.01 -19.66
C ALA A 311 20.63 4.84 -20.70
N GLU A 312 20.73 3.66 -21.26
CA GLU A 312 21.20 3.38 -22.63
C GLU A 312 20.31 2.31 -23.25
#